data_ca183890252f49ba56c3fa24ea227172
#
_entry.id   ca183890252f49ba56c3fa24ea227172
#
_cell.length_a   1.000
_cell.length_b   1.000
_cell.length_c   1.000
_cell.angle_alpha   90.00
_cell.angle_beta   90.00
_cell.angle_gamma   90.00
#
_symmetry.space_group_name_H-M   'P 1'
#
loop_
_entity.id
_entity.type
_entity.pdbx_description
1 polymer ?
#
loop_
_entity_poly.entity_id
_entity_poly.type
_entity_poly.pdbx_seq_one_letter_code
_entity_poly.pdbx_strand_id
1 'polypeptide(L)'
;MLLYDSAISGNCYKVRLLLTQLGIAFERRELSVIDRSDRLEILGELNPGLRVPTLVLDDGRPLGESGAILCYLARGTRFWPDEDYSHAQTLQWMFFEQYSHEPHIAVARFWAHAGITATDAEREAKLRGGAAALDAMERHLATRRFFVDERYTIADIALYAYTHVAPEGGFALEAYPAIRTWIERVAAQPGHIAITD
;
A
#
# COMPACT_ATOMS: atom_id res chain seq x y z
N MET A 1 -18.95 2.40 -7.51
CA MET A 1 -18.06 1.28 -7.11
C MET A 1 -18.25 0.95 -5.63
N LEU A 2 -18.03 -0.31 -5.22
CA LEU A 2 -18.04 -0.72 -3.82
C LEU A 2 -16.66 -1.29 -3.43
N LEU A 3 -16.04 -0.73 -2.39
CA LEU A 3 -14.77 -1.20 -1.84
C LEU A 3 -15.02 -1.98 -0.55
N TYR A 4 -14.72 -3.27 -0.54
CA TYR A 4 -14.55 -4.04 0.69
C TYR A 4 -13.20 -3.68 1.28
N ASP A 5 -13.22 -3.11 2.47
CA ASP A 5 -12.16 -2.29 3.03
C ASP A 5 -11.81 -2.70 4.46
N SER A 6 -10.73 -2.19 4.98
CA SER A 6 -10.44 -2.14 6.42
C SER A 6 -9.63 -0.89 6.73
N ALA A 7 -10.11 -0.09 7.68
CA ALA A 7 -9.53 1.20 8.03
C ALA A 7 -8.04 1.11 8.40
N ILE A 8 -7.65 0.05 9.13
CA ILE A 8 -6.25 -0.13 9.56
C ILE A 8 -5.34 -0.75 8.48
N SER A 9 -5.90 -1.23 7.36
CA SER A 9 -5.15 -1.90 6.31
C SER A 9 -4.46 -0.90 5.38
N GLY A 10 -3.13 -0.95 5.30
CA GLY A 10 -2.38 -0.18 4.31
C GLY A 10 -2.71 -0.58 2.87
N ASN A 11 -2.98 -1.86 2.61
CA ASN A 11 -3.41 -2.32 1.28
C ASN A 11 -4.76 -1.72 0.86
N CYS A 12 -5.70 -1.59 1.79
CA CYS A 12 -6.97 -0.90 1.55
C CYS A 12 -6.75 0.61 1.39
N TYR A 13 -5.90 1.19 2.22
CA TYR A 13 -5.55 2.61 2.14
C TYR A 13 -4.98 3.00 0.77
N LYS A 14 -4.13 2.17 0.14
CA LYS A 14 -3.66 2.39 -1.24
C LYS A 14 -4.82 2.69 -2.19
N VAL A 15 -5.88 1.90 -2.11
CA VAL A 15 -7.05 2.01 -3.00
C VAL A 15 -7.88 3.24 -2.65
N ARG A 16 -8.14 3.48 -1.36
CA ARG A 16 -8.86 4.69 -0.91
C ARG A 16 -8.16 5.96 -1.35
N LEU A 17 -6.85 6.02 -1.14
CA LEU A 17 -6.04 7.18 -1.51
C LEU A 17 -6.12 7.47 -3.01
N LEU A 18 -5.94 6.45 -3.85
CA LEU A 18 -6.00 6.64 -5.31
C LEU A 18 -7.41 7.02 -5.78
N LEU A 19 -8.47 6.36 -5.29
CA LEU A 19 -9.86 6.70 -5.64
C LEU A 19 -10.18 8.17 -5.29
N THR A 20 -9.78 8.61 -4.09
CA THR A 20 -9.95 9.99 -3.65
C THR A 20 -9.18 10.98 -4.52
N GLN A 21 -7.93 10.67 -4.84
CA GLN A 21 -7.09 11.53 -5.70
C GLN A 21 -7.54 11.58 -7.15
N LEU A 22 -8.28 10.58 -7.61
CA LEU A 22 -8.94 10.55 -8.92
C LEU A 22 -10.31 11.23 -8.90
N GLY A 23 -10.85 11.58 -7.73
CA GLY A 23 -12.20 12.12 -7.58
C GLY A 23 -13.30 11.11 -7.91
N ILE A 24 -13.01 9.82 -7.79
CA ILE A 24 -13.96 8.73 -8.07
C ILE A 24 -14.78 8.45 -6.81
N ALA A 25 -16.10 8.57 -6.90
CA ALA A 25 -17.01 8.23 -5.81
C ALA A 25 -17.07 6.70 -5.61
N PHE A 26 -17.05 6.27 -4.37
CA PHE A 26 -17.15 4.85 -3.99
C PHE A 26 -17.83 4.69 -2.63
N GLU A 27 -18.49 3.55 -2.45
CA GLU A 27 -19.02 3.12 -1.16
C GLU A 27 -17.98 2.23 -0.47
N ARG A 28 -17.99 2.22 0.87
CA ARG A 28 -17.10 1.37 1.67
C ARG A 28 -17.91 0.36 2.45
N ARG A 29 -17.45 -0.89 2.46
CA ARG A 29 -17.91 -1.93 3.36
C ARG A 29 -16.73 -2.41 4.20
N GLU A 30 -16.75 -2.01 5.48
CA GLU A 30 -15.69 -2.38 6.43
C GLU A 30 -15.72 -3.87 6.75
N LEU A 31 -14.56 -4.52 6.69
CA LEU A 31 -14.33 -5.89 7.11
C LEU A 31 -13.10 -5.97 8.01
N SER A 32 -13.21 -6.71 9.11
CA SER A 32 -12.07 -6.87 10.02
C SER A 32 -10.91 -7.62 9.36
N VAL A 33 -9.68 -7.14 9.50
CA VAL A 33 -8.46 -7.89 9.12
C VAL A 33 -7.98 -8.82 10.23
N ILE A 34 -8.53 -8.70 11.44
CA ILE A 34 -8.21 -9.53 12.60
C ILE A 34 -9.17 -10.71 12.66
N ASP A 35 -10.46 -10.47 12.85
CA ASP A 35 -11.50 -11.49 12.72
C ASP A 35 -11.87 -11.62 11.22
N ARG A 36 -11.65 -12.81 10.68
CA ARG A 36 -11.87 -13.12 9.27
C ARG A 36 -12.91 -14.22 9.07
N SER A 37 -13.72 -14.50 10.10
CA SER A 37 -14.69 -15.59 10.11
C SER A 37 -15.80 -15.45 9.06
N ASP A 38 -16.15 -14.22 8.69
CA ASP A 38 -17.19 -13.87 7.70
C ASP A 38 -16.69 -13.83 6.24
N ARG A 39 -15.39 -14.00 6.02
CA ARG A 39 -14.76 -13.76 4.72
C ARG A 39 -15.28 -14.65 3.59
N LEU A 40 -15.51 -15.93 3.87
CA LEU A 40 -16.01 -16.85 2.85
C LEU A 40 -17.44 -16.49 2.42
N GLU A 41 -18.29 -16.12 3.37
CA GLU A 41 -19.67 -15.70 3.08
C GLU A 41 -19.70 -14.42 2.25
N ILE A 42 -18.87 -13.43 2.60
CA ILE A 42 -18.93 -12.09 2.00
C ILE A 42 -18.13 -12.02 0.69
N LEU A 43 -16.97 -12.65 0.63
CA LEU A 43 -16.02 -12.49 -0.47
C LEU A 43 -15.85 -13.75 -1.34
N GLY A 44 -16.45 -14.88 -0.98
CA GLY A 44 -16.17 -16.17 -1.64
C GLY A 44 -16.37 -16.17 -3.14
N GLU A 45 -17.38 -15.47 -3.64
CA GLU A 45 -17.65 -15.34 -5.08
C GLU A 45 -16.95 -14.12 -5.72
N LEU A 46 -16.45 -13.18 -4.90
CA LEU A 46 -15.86 -11.94 -5.36
C LEU A 46 -14.33 -11.99 -5.43
N ASN A 47 -13.71 -12.70 -4.51
CA ASN A 47 -12.26 -12.78 -4.40
C ASN A 47 -11.85 -14.13 -3.80
N PRO A 48 -11.32 -15.06 -4.60
CA PRO A 48 -10.91 -16.38 -4.12
C PRO A 48 -9.81 -16.33 -3.04
N GLY A 49 -9.06 -15.23 -2.95
CA GLY A 49 -8.09 -15.00 -1.88
C GLY A 49 -8.71 -14.60 -0.55
N LEU A 50 -10.02 -14.30 -0.50
CA LEU A 50 -10.77 -13.89 0.69
C LEU A 50 -10.11 -12.71 1.43
N ARG A 51 -9.53 -11.78 0.69
CA ARG A 51 -8.75 -10.66 1.24
C ARG A 51 -9.39 -9.30 0.92
N VAL A 52 -9.07 -8.33 1.71
CA VAL A 52 -9.30 -6.91 1.43
C VAL A 52 -7.97 -6.25 1.06
N PRO A 53 -7.96 -5.24 0.17
CA PRO A 53 -9.12 -4.69 -0.53
C PRO A 53 -9.68 -5.65 -1.59
N THR A 54 -11.00 -5.59 -1.79
CA THR A 54 -11.68 -6.11 -2.97
C THR A 54 -12.58 -5.00 -3.51
N LEU A 55 -12.38 -4.60 -4.76
CA LEU A 55 -13.14 -3.55 -5.42
C LEU A 55 -14.16 -4.18 -6.37
N VAL A 56 -15.44 -3.85 -6.19
CA VAL A 56 -16.51 -4.20 -7.14
C VAL A 56 -16.80 -2.97 -8.00
N LEU A 57 -16.61 -3.13 -9.31
CA LEU A 57 -16.82 -2.08 -10.29
C LEU A 57 -18.32 -1.78 -10.49
N ASP A 58 -18.66 -0.70 -11.18
CA ASP A 58 -20.04 -0.30 -11.43
C ASP A 58 -20.80 -1.32 -12.32
N ASP A 59 -20.08 -2.10 -13.11
CA ASP A 59 -20.65 -3.21 -13.91
C ASP A 59 -20.72 -4.54 -13.16
N GLY A 60 -20.43 -4.55 -11.86
CA GLY A 60 -20.51 -5.72 -10.98
C GLY A 60 -19.28 -6.62 -10.98
N ARG A 61 -18.27 -6.39 -11.81
CA ARG A 61 -17.04 -7.20 -11.83
C ARG A 61 -16.16 -6.93 -10.63
N PRO A 62 -15.73 -7.96 -9.89
CA PRO A 62 -14.83 -7.78 -8.77
C PRO A 62 -13.36 -7.78 -9.21
N LEU A 63 -12.53 -7.09 -8.46
CA LEU A 63 -11.08 -7.07 -8.61
C LEU A 63 -10.41 -7.15 -7.23
N GLY A 64 -9.58 -8.15 -7.02
CA GLY A 64 -8.72 -8.30 -5.84
C GLY A 64 -7.30 -7.79 -6.10
N GLU A 65 -6.43 -7.93 -5.08
CA GLU A 65 -5.04 -7.46 -5.05
C GLU A 65 -4.90 -5.94 -5.18
N SER A 66 -4.42 -5.29 -4.13
CA SER A 66 -4.29 -3.82 -4.10
C SER A 66 -3.46 -3.28 -5.26
N GLY A 67 -2.38 -3.96 -5.63
CA GLY A 67 -1.54 -3.59 -6.77
C GLY A 67 -2.27 -3.66 -8.11
N ALA A 68 -3.08 -4.71 -8.33
CA ALA A 68 -3.88 -4.83 -9.54
C ALA A 68 -4.98 -3.76 -9.62
N ILE A 69 -5.62 -3.46 -8.48
CA ILE A 69 -6.62 -2.38 -8.37
C ILE A 69 -5.98 -1.03 -8.70
N LEU A 70 -4.79 -0.75 -8.15
CA LEU A 70 -4.04 0.48 -8.47
C LEU A 70 -3.75 0.59 -9.97
N CYS A 71 -3.23 -0.47 -10.60
CA CYS A 71 -2.95 -0.49 -12.03
C CYS A 71 -4.22 -0.26 -12.87
N TYR A 72 -5.33 -0.87 -12.49
CA TYR A 72 -6.60 -0.72 -13.18
C TYR A 72 -7.11 0.72 -13.13
N LEU A 73 -7.12 1.33 -11.94
CA LEU A 73 -7.63 2.68 -11.71
C LEU A 73 -6.72 3.78 -12.28
N ALA A 74 -5.40 3.56 -12.25
CA ALA A 74 -4.43 4.56 -12.69
C ALA A 74 -4.32 4.67 -14.21
N ARG A 75 -4.71 3.65 -14.96
CA ARG A 75 -4.53 3.58 -16.40
C ARG A 75 -5.17 4.76 -17.12
N GLY A 76 -4.40 5.47 -17.95
CA GLY A 76 -4.86 6.67 -18.64
C GLY A 76 -4.98 7.91 -17.76
N THR A 77 -4.42 7.90 -16.57
CA THR A 77 -4.39 9.02 -15.64
C THR A 77 -2.96 9.50 -15.38
N ARG A 78 -2.82 10.63 -14.70
CA ARG A 78 -1.51 11.16 -14.28
C ARG A 78 -0.69 10.24 -13.37
N PHE A 79 -1.28 9.21 -12.78
CA PHE A 79 -0.64 8.28 -11.85
C PHE A 79 0.02 7.09 -12.54
N TRP A 80 -0.21 6.93 -13.85
CA TRP A 80 0.38 5.91 -14.70
C TRP A 80 1.25 6.61 -15.76
N PRO A 81 2.56 6.33 -15.83
CA PRO A 81 3.43 6.90 -16.87
C PRO A 81 2.97 6.54 -18.29
N ASP A 82 3.46 7.24 -19.29
CA ASP A 82 3.08 7.02 -20.71
C ASP A 82 4.06 6.09 -21.44
N GLU A 83 5.33 6.02 -20.98
CA GLU A 83 6.38 5.22 -21.59
C GLU A 83 6.40 3.78 -21.07
N ASP A 84 6.68 2.81 -21.95
CA ASP A 84 6.76 1.39 -21.62
C ASP A 84 7.84 1.09 -20.57
N TYR A 85 8.98 1.78 -20.65
CA TYR A 85 10.05 1.62 -19.64
C TYR A 85 9.61 2.10 -18.28
N SER A 86 8.97 3.24 -18.20
CA SER A 86 8.42 3.79 -16.95
C SER A 86 7.27 2.95 -16.40
N HIS A 87 6.46 2.31 -17.27
CA HIS A 87 5.50 1.27 -16.86
C HIS A 87 6.22 0.11 -16.16
N ALA A 88 7.30 -0.40 -16.77
CA ALA A 88 8.08 -1.50 -16.19
C ALA A 88 8.71 -1.09 -14.85
N GLN A 89 9.24 0.13 -14.73
CA GLN A 89 9.75 0.66 -13.46
C GLN A 89 8.67 0.78 -12.39
N THR A 90 7.46 1.25 -12.78
CA THR A 90 6.32 1.32 -11.86
C THR A 90 5.98 -0.06 -11.31
N LEU A 91 5.86 -1.07 -12.19
CA LEU A 91 5.62 -2.45 -11.79
C LEU A 91 6.78 -3.03 -10.97
N GLN A 92 8.04 -2.70 -11.31
CA GLN A 92 9.21 -3.11 -10.52
C GLN A 92 9.07 -2.66 -9.06
N TRP A 93 8.73 -1.38 -8.82
CA TRP A 93 8.56 -0.86 -7.47
C TRP A 93 7.33 -1.41 -6.76
N MET A 94 6.26 -1.70 -7.48
CA MET A 94 5.08 -2.36 -6.92
C MET A 94 5.38 -3.82 -6.54
N PHE A 95 6.14 -4.55 -7.35
CA PHE A 95 6.59 -5.90 -7.00
C PHE A 95 7.61 -5.89 -5.85
N PHE A 96 8.50 -4.90 -5.82
CA PHE A 96 9.40 -4.70 -4.69
C PHE A 96 8.61 -4.46 -3.40
N GLU A 97 7.57 -3.65 -3.45
CA GLU A 97 6.69 -3.42 -2.31
C GLU A 97 6.06 -4.72 -1.82
N GLN A 98 5.48 -5.52 -2.72
CA GLN A 98 4.80 -6.77 -2.37
C GLN A 98 5.76 -7.88 -1.88
N TYR A 99 6.99 -7.94 -2.40
CA TYR A 99 7.92 -9.03 -2.10
C TYR A 99 8.94 -8.68 -1.00
N SER A 100 9.44 -7.45 -0.98
CA SER A 100 10.57 -7.05 -0.14
C SER A 100 10.20 -6.08 0.99
N HIS A 101 9.12 -5.33 0.87
CA HIS A 101 8.72 -4.28 1.81
C HIS A 101 7.52 -4.72 2.67
N GLU A 102 6.37 -4.96 2.06
CA GLU A 102 5.12 -5.32 2.74
C GLU A 102 5.25 -6.54 3.66
N PRO A 103 5.87 -7.67 3.26
CA PRO A 103 5.97 -8.86 4.10
C PRO A 103 6.73 -8.64 5.40
N HIS A 104 7.44 -7.56 5.53
CA HIS A 104 8.19 -7.21 6.73
C HIS A 104 7.50 -6.08 7.50
N ILE A 105 7.30 -4.93 6.89
CA ILE A 105 6.81 -3.73 7.55
C ILE A 105 5.32 -3.87 7.91
N ALA A 106 4.49 -4.30 6.96
CA ALA A 106 3.07 -4.47 7.22
C ALA A 106 2.78 -5.59 8.22
N VAL A 107 3.54 -6.70 8.17
CA VAL A 107 3.36 -7.82 9.10
C VAL A 107 3.76 -7.42 10.52
N ALA A 108 4.87 -6.72 10.72
CA ALA A 108 5.28 -6.25 12.04
C ALA A 108 4.22 -5.27 12.62
N ARG A 109 3.74 -4.33 11.78
CA ARG A 109 2.64 -3.44 12.15
C ARG A 109 1.35 -4.21 12.49
N PHE A 110 0.99 -5.21 11.69
CA PHE A 110 -0.19 -6.03 11.94
C PHE A 110 -0.09 -6.77 13.28
N TRP A 111 1.07 -7.32 13.63
CA TRP A 111 1.29 -7.95 14.94
C TRP A 111 1.03 -6.99 16.10
N ALA A 112 1.50 -5.75 15.98
CA ALA A 112 1.25 -4.72 16.99
C ALA A 112 -0.24 -4.40 17.14
N HIS A 113 -0.96 -4.22 16.02
CA HIS A 113 -2.40 -3.92 16.04
C HIS A 113 -3.27 -5.09 16.52
N ALA A 114 -2.90 -6.32 16.18
CA ALA A 114 -3.64 -7.52 16.53
C ALA A 114 -3.27 -8.09 17.91
N GLY A 115 -2.30 -7.48 18.61
CA GLY A 115 -1.81 -7.99 19.89
C GLY A 115 -1.11 -9.36 19.79
N ILE A 116 -0.53 -9.68 18.61
CA ILE A 116 0.14 -10.94 18.37
C ILE A 116 1.55 -10.90 18.98
N THR A 117 1.85 -11.84 19.87
CA THR A 117 3.19 -12.01 20.42
C THR A 117 4.01 -12.89 19.49
N ALA A 118 4.90 -12.27 18.72
CA ALA A 118 5.89 -12.97 17.91
C ALA A 118 7.11 -13.34 18.77
N THR A 119 7.81 -14.41 18.41
CA THR A 119 9.11 -14.75 18.99
C THR A 119 10.16 -13.70 18.65
N ASP A 120 11.24 -13.61 19.44
CA ASP A 120 12.33 -12.68 19.17
C ASP A 120 12.96 -12.92 17.78
N ALA A 121 13.12 -14.19 17.40
CA ALA A 121 13.66 -14.56 16.08
C ALA A 121 12.77 -14.10 14.92
N GLU A 122 11.45 -14.25 15.04
CA GLU A 122 10.49 -13.78 14.04
C GLU A 122 10.51 -12.26 13.95
N ARG A 123 10.49 -11.57 15.08
CA ARG A 123 10.58 -10.11 15.16
C ARG A 123 11.85 -9.59 14.51
N GLU A 124 13.00 -10.17 14.88
CA GLU A 124 14.28 -9.81 14.33
C GLU A 124 14.35 -10.04 12.80
N ALA A 125 13.79 -11.15 12.30
CA ALA A 125 13.72 -11.40 10.87
C ALA A 125 12.89 -10.33 10.12
N LYS A 126 11.76 -9.87 10.70
CA LYS A 126 10.97 -8.78 10.12
C LYS A 126 11.73 -7.45 10.14
N LEU A 127 12.37 -7.12 11.26
CA LEU A 127 13.15 -5.88 11.37
C LEU A 127 14.33 -5.87 10.38
N ARG A 128 15.08 -6.97 10.22
CA ARG A 128 16.17 -7.05 9.22
C ARG A 128 15.65 -6.90 7.80
N GLY A 129 14.56 -7.60 7.43
CA GLY A 129 14.01 -7.52 6.08
C GLY A 129 13.43 -6.14 5.77
N GLY A 130 12.72 -5.53 6.73
CA GLY A 130 12.20 -4.18 6.58
C GLY A 130 13.29 -3.11 6.50
N ALA A 131 14.34 -3.23 7.32
CA ALA A 131 15.51 -2.33 7.22
C ALA A 131 16.18 -2.43 5.83
N ALA A 132 16.36 -3.64 5.30
CA ALA A 132 16.92 -3.81 3.96
C ALA A 132 16.05 -3.16 2.86
N ALA A 133 14.72 -3.23 3.01
CA ALA A 133 13.80 -2.55 2.10
C ALA A 133 13.90 -1.02 2.22
N LEU A 134 13.91 -0.49 3.45
CA LEU A 134 14.09 0.94 3.69
C LEU A 134 15.43 1.45 3.17
N ASP A 135 16.52 0.70 3.35
CA ASP A 135 17.85 1.04 2.81
C ASP A 135 17.84 1.14 1.27
N ALA A 136 17.11 0.26 0.59
CA ALA A 136 16.98 0.30 -0.86
C ALA A 136 16.18 1.54 -1.32
N MET A 137 15.09 1.87 -0.60
CA MET A 137 14.28 3.06 -0.85
C MET A 137 15.10 4.34 -0.59
N GLU A 138 15.81 4.42 0.52
CA GLU A 138 16.65 5.57 0.88
C GLU A 138 17.69 5.86 -0.19
N ARG A 139 18.45 4.82 -0.62
CA ARG A 139 19.43 4.98 -1.71
C ARG A 139 18.81 5.49 -3.00
N HIS A 140 17.62 5.04 -3.35
CA HIS A 140 16.91 5.51 -4.55
C HIS A 140 16.46 6.96 -4.43
N LEU A 141 15.85 7.30 -3.30
CA LEU A 141 15.28 8.63 -3.03
C LEU A 141 16.32 9.69 -2.69
N ALA A 142 17.58 9.31 -2.37
CA ALA A 142 18.66 10.26 -2.09
C ALA A 142 18.92 11.25 -3.24
N THR A 143 18.60 10.86 -4.46
CA THR A 143 18.80 11.69 -5.67
C THR A 143 17.53 11.88 -6.49
N ARG A 144 16.37 11.42 -6.00
CA ARG A 144 15.10 11.45 -6.71
C ARG A 144 13.97 11.95 -5.84
N ARG A 145 13.02 12.59 -6.47
CA ARG A 145 11.83 13.11 -5.78
C ARG A 145 10.77 12.04 -5.56
N PHE A 146 10.63 11.11 -6.51
CA PHE A 146 9.66 10.02 -6.54
C PHE A 146 10.29 8.76 -7.13
N PHE A 147 9.58 7.64 -7.08
CA PHE A 147 10.14 6.37 -7.52
C PHE A 147 10.30 6.23 -9.04
N VAL A 148 9.46 6.92 -9.83
CA VAL A 148 9.49 6.83 -11.29
C VAL A 148 9.39 8.23 -11.91
N ASP A 149 10.24 8.54 -12.89
CA ASP A 149 10.20 9.76 -13.73
C ASP A 149 10.10 11.09 -12.99
N GLU A 150 10.63 11.17 -11.77
CA GLU A 150 10.54 12.37 -10.92
C GLU A 150 9.08 12.85 -10.70
N ARG A 151 8.09 11.97 -10.89
CA ARG A 151 6.66 12.27 -10.77
C ARG A 151 5.96 11.27 -9.85
N TYR A 152 4.91 11.75 -9.21
CA TYR A 152 4.09 10.96 -8.29
C TYR A 152 3.24 9.94 -9.07
N THR A 153 3.43 8.65 -8.78
CA THR A 153 2.77 7.53 -9.44
C THR A 153 2.17 6.55 -8.44
N ILE A 154 1.51 5.49 -8.93
CA ILE A 154 1.03 4.41 -8.07
C ILE A 154 2.15 3.62 -7.39
N ALA A 155 3.39 3.68 -7.86
CA ALA A 155 4.53 3.12 -7.14
C ALA A 155 4.75 3.84 -5.80
N ASP A 156 4.62 5.18 -5.80
CA ASP A 156 4.69 5.98 -4.58
C ASP A 156 3.52 5.68 -3.65
N ILE A 157 2.29 5.58 -4.18
CA ILE A 157 1.10 5.22 -3.39
C ILE A 157 1.30 3.85 -2.72
N ALA A 158 1.78 2.85 -3.47
CA ALA A 158 1.99 1.51 -2.96
C ALA A 158 2.98 1.48 -1.79
N LEU A 159 4.16 2.09 -1.98
CA LEU A 159 5.21 2.12 -0.96
C LEU A 159 4.84 3.02 0.23
N TYR A 160 4.19 4.15 -0.02
CA TYR A 160 3.79 5.09 1.02
C TYR A 160 2.88 4.45 2.06
N ALA A 161 1.93 3.60 1.61
CA ALA A 161 0.88 3.05 2.44
C ALA A 161 1.36 2.36 3.73
N TYR A 162 2.52 1.75 3.71
CA TYR A 162 3.10 1.14 4.90
C TYR A 162 4.36 1.87 5.40
N THR A 163 5.05 2.62 4.54
CA THR A 163 6.25 3.34 4.98
C THR A 163 5.93 4.47 5.95
N HIS A 164 4.86 5.25 5.72
CA HIS A 164 4.52 6.37 6.60
C HIS A 164 4.08 5.94 8.00
N VAL A 165 3.59 4.71 8.15
CA VAL A 165 3.20 4.09 9.42
C VAL A 165 4.18 3.01 9.90
N ALA A 166 5.35 2.89 9.29
CA ALA A 166 6.37 1.92 9.65
C ALA A 166 6.78 2.00 11.14
N PRO A 167 6.81 3.19 11.80
CA PRO A 167 7.08 3.28 13.23
C PRO A 167 6.12 2.48 14.11
N GLU A 168 4.87 2.27 13.71
CA GLU A 168 3.91 1.43 14.43
C GLU A 168 4.33 -0.05 14.48
N GLY A 169 5.14 -0.49 13.51
CA GLY A 169 5.76 -1.82 13.45
C GLY A 169 7.16 -1.90 14.03
N GLY A 170 7.67 -0.80 14.64
CA GLY A 170 8.97 -0.75 15.28
C GLY A 170 10.12 -0.32 14.35
N PHE A 171 9.84 0.25 13.19
CA PHE A 171 10.86 0.75 12.26
C PHE A 171 11.09 2.25 12.48
N ALA A 172 12.25 2.61 13.02
CA ALA A 172 12.63 4.02 13.19
C ALA A 172 13.00 4.64 11.83
N LEU A 173 12.41 5.80 11.51
CA LEU A 173 12.66 6.50 10.24
C LEU A 173 13.66 7.64 10.35
N GLU A 174 14.22 7.89 11.53
CA GLU A 174 15.17 8.98 11.79
C GLU A 174 16.44 8.85 10.95
N ALA A 175 16.87 7.62 10.69
CA ALA A 175 18.05 7.31 9.87
C ALA A 175 17.83 7.44 8.36
N TYR A 176 16.58 7.72 7.92
CA TYR A 176 16.16 7.73 6.52
C TYR A 176 15.67 9.11 6.07
N PRO A 177 16.55 10.12 5.94
CA PRO A 177 16.14 11.50 5.63
C PRO A 177 15.49 11.65 4.26
N ALA A 178 15.90 10.89 3.23
CA ALA A 178 15.29 10.97 1.91
C ALA A 178 13.87 10.37 1.92
N ILE A 179 13.65 9.26 2.62
CA ILE A 179 12.33 8.68 2.84
C ILE A 179 11.43 9.67 3.58
N ARG A 180 11.91 10.30 4.64
CA ARG A 180 11.11 11.29 5.40
C ARG A 180 10.67 12.45 4.52
N THR A 181 11.59 13.01 3.74
CA THR A 181 11.29 14.08 2.79
C THR A 181 10.29 13.64 1.71
N TRP A 182 10.40 12.39 1.24
CA TRP A 182 9.46 11.82 0.29
C TRP A 182 8.07 11.60 0.93
N ILE A 183 7.99 11.12 2.18
CA ILE A 183 6.72 10.99 2.92
C ILE A 183 5.99 12.34 2.98
N GLU A 184 6.70 13.43 3.36
CA GLU A 184 6.14 14.78 3.39
C GLU A 184 5.64 15.22 1.99
N ARG A 185 6.37 14.88 0.95
CA ARG A 185 6.01 15.22 -0.44
C ARG A 185 4.79 14.46 -0.92
N VAL A 186 4.62 13.19 -0.53
CA VAL A 186 3.42 12.41 -0.82
C VAL A 186 2.22 12.94 -0.01
N ALA A 187 2.40 13.24 1.26
CA ALA A 187 1.35 13.83 2.10
C ALA A 187 0.86 15.19 1.60
N ALA A 188 1.72 15.94 0.92
CA ALA A 188 1.36 17.23 0.31
C ALA A 188 0.65 17.11 -1.05
N GLN A 189 0.42 15.89 -1.58
CA GLN A 189 -0.28 15.72 -2.86
C GLN A 189 -1.76 16.10 -2.74
N PRO A 190 -2.34 16.73 -3.76
CA PRO A 190 -3.77 17.05 -3.79
C PRO A 190 -4.63 15.79 -3.59
N GLY A 191 -5.64 15.89 -2.74
CA GLY A 191 -6.54 14.78 -2.42
C GLY A 191 -5.91 13.71 -1.52
N HIS A 192 -4.80 14.01 -0.83
CA HIS A 192 -4.28 13.13 0.20
C HIS A 192 -5.28 12.99 1.35
N ILE A 193 -5.41 11.77 1.84
CA ILE A 193 -6.22 11.40 3.02
C ILE A 193 -5.34 10.66 4.02
N ALA A 194 -5.69 10.66 5.30
CA ALA A 194 -5.02 9.84 6.29
C ALA A 194 -5.42 8.36 6.17
N ILE A 195 -4.60 7.44 6.71
CA ILE A 195 -4.92 6.01 6.68
C ILE A 195 -6.19 5.67 7.46
N THR A 196 -6.61 6.53 8.37
CA THR A 196 -7.82 6.38 9.21
C THR A 196 -9.09 6.98 8.61
N ASP A 197 -9.00 7.68 7.48
CA ASP A 197 -10.14 8.35 6.82
C ASP A 197 -11.04 7.40 6.01
#